data_2669081d7347a60567f7e8ccf394adac
#
_entry.id   2669081d7347a60567f7e8ccf394adac
#
_cell.length_a   1.000
_cell.length_b   1.000
_cell.length_c   1.000
_cell.angle_alpha   90.00
_cell.angle_beta   90.00
_cell.angle_gamma   90.00
#
_symmetry.space_group_name_H-M   'P 1'
#
loop_
_entity.id
_entity.type
_entity.pdbx_description
1 polymer ?
#
loop_
_entity_poly.entity_id
_entity_poly.type
_entity_poly.pdbx_seq_one_letter_code
_entity_poly.pdbx_strand_id
1 'polypeptide(L)'
;MNLSEFQARLRTYDLPVVVDIWAPWCLPCRVTRPVLQRLAQTYQGQVALWEINAEAHPELLRDLKVYGIPTLIVYRDGQEIIRHIGAKAEAELSEMFHHLAEGKTPPRISARERLIRIVVALVLAVIAWSGGVGWPLFVLAGLVLFSAVYDRCPVWQTITSWMRGMSKKQDTERVP
;
A
#
# COMPACT_ATOMS: atom_id res chain seq x y z
N MET A 1 -17.82 13.78 -7.60
CA MET A 1 -16.73 13.27 -8.45
C MET A 1 -16.95 11.78 -8.67
N ASN A 2 -17.03 11.34 -9.91
CA ASN A 2 -17.16 9.94 -10.28
C ASN A 2 -15.79 9.32 -10.60
N LEU A 3 -15.74 7.98 -10.81
CA LEU A 3 -14.48 7.28 -11.05
C LEU A 3 -13.76 7.74 -12.33
N SER A 4 -14.50 7.99 -13.41
CA SER A 4 -13.93 8.41 -14.69
C SER A 4 -13.29 9.81 -14.60
N GLU A 5 -13.96 10.73 -13.92
CA GLU A 5 -13.44 12.07 -13.64
C GLU A 5 -12.18 12.02 -12.75
N PHE A 6 -12.22 11.20 -11.70
CA PHE A 6 -11.08 10.97 -10.81
C PHE A 6 -9.87 10.41 -11.57
N GLN A 7 -10.09 9.38 -12.40
CA GLN A 7 -9.02 8.78 -13.21
C GLN A 7 -8.49 9.75 -14.29
N ALA A 8 -9.36 10.51 -14.94
CA ALA A 8 -8.95 11.52 -15.91
C ALA A 8 -8.04 12.55 -15.26
N ARG A 9 -8.41 13.05 -14.08
CA ARG A 9 -7.60 14.01 -13.32
C ARG A 9 -6.25 13.42 -12.89
N LEU A 10 -6.20 12.15 -12.48
CA LEU A 10 -4.94 11.47 -12.13
C LEU A 10 -3.98 11.34 -13.32
N ARG A 11 -4.51 11.09 -14.52
CA ARG A 11 -3.70 10.94 -15.75
C ARG A 11 -3.06 12.24 -16.23
N THR A 12 -3.67 13.37 -15.89
CA THR A 12 -3.15 14.71 -16.25
C THR A 12 -2.24 15.29 -15.18
N TYR A 13 -1.96 14.52 -14.13
CA TYR A 13 -1.17 15.00 -12.99
C TYR A 13 0.21 14.36 -12.98
N ASP A 14 1.26 15.18 -13.18
CA ASP A 14 2.64 14.70 -13.33
C ASP A 14 3.31 14.30 -12.02
N LEU A 15 2.77 14.76 -10.87
CA LEU A 15 3.32 14.45 -9.55
C LEU A 15 2.70 13.18 -8.97
N PRO A 16 3.43 12.46 -8.10
CA PRO A 16 2.83 11.43 -7.25
C PRO A 16 1.71 12.03 -6.41
N VAL A 17 0.55 11.37 -6.35
CA VAL A 17 -0.62 11.81 -5.61
C VAL A 17 -0.88 10.88 -4.44
N VAL A 18 -0.87 11.42 -3.23
CA VAL A 18 -1.34 10.74 -2.02
C VAL A 18 -2.81 11.09 -1.83
N VAL A 19 -3.68 10.11 -1.92
CA VAL A 19 -5.12 10.27 -1.71
C VAL A 19 -5.43 9.84 -0.29
N ASP A 20 -5.88 10.79 0.56
CA ASP A 20 -6.38 10.53 1.92
C ASP A 20 -7.90 10.42 1.89
N ILE A 21 -8.41 9.23 2.21
CA ILE A 21 -9.85 8.97 2.32
C ILE A 21 -10.23 9.01 3.79
N TRP A 22 -11.02 10.01 4.16
CA TRP A 22 -11.35 10.35 5.52
C TRP A 22 -12.85 10.60 5.73
N ALA A 23 -13.29 10.64 6.99
CA ALA A 23 -14.65 11.08 7.35
C ALA A 23 -14.62 11.93 8.64
N PRO A 24 -15.62 12.82 8.87
CA PRO A 24 -15.67 13.71 10.05
C PRO A 24 -15.68 12.96 11.40
N TRP A 25 -16.32 11.80 11.46
CA TRP A 25 -16.44 10.96 12.66
C TRP A 25 -15.23 10.03 12.89
N CYS A 26 -14.30 9.96 11.94
CA CYS A 26 -13.13 9.09 12.03
C CYS A 26 -12.06 9.68 12.97
N LEU A 27 -11.97 9.17 14.19
CA LEU A 27 -10.98 9.63 15.19
C LEU A 27 -9.54 9.48 14.72
N PRO A 28 -9.09 8.31 14.17
CA PRO A 28 -7.72 8.19 13.67
C PRO A 28 -7.41 9.13 12.50
N CYS A 29 -8.41 9.48 11.67
CA CYS A 29 -8.22 10.47 10.61
C CYS A 29 -7.86 11.86 11.16
N ARG A 30 -8.46 12.26 12.30
CA ARG A 30 -8.19 13.55 12.95
C ARG A 30 -6.73 13.71 13.39
N VAL A 31 -6.08 12.59 13.70
CA VAL A 31 -4.65 12.58 14.07
C VAL A 31 -3.77 12.57 12.83
N THR A 32 -4.14 11.80 11.81
CA THR A 32 -3.33 11.58 10.61
C THR A 32 -3.37 12.79 9.65
N ARG A 33 -4.53 13.43 9.48
CA ARG A 33 -4.71 14.55 8.53
C ARG A 33 -3.76 15.74 8.76
N PRO A 34 -3.58 16.29 9.97
CA PRO A 34 -2.65 17.39 10.19
C PRO A 34 -1.20 17.02 9.82
N VAL A 35 -0.82 15.76 10.02
CA VAL A 35 0.50 15.24 9.64
C VAL A 35 0.63 15.22 8.12
N LEU A 36 -0.37 14.67 7.41
CA LEU A 36 -0.39 14.62 5.95
C LEU A 36 -0.35 16.03 5.32
N GLN A 37 -1.12 16.96 5.86
CA GLN A 37 -1.14 18.35 5.38
C GLN A 37 0.21 19.05 5.58
N ARG A 38 0.86 18.85 6.72
CA ARG A 38 2.20 19.37 7.00
C ARG A 38 3.23 18.76 6.06
N LEU A 39 3.19 17.44 5.83
CA LEU A 39 4.07 16.77 4.89
C LEU A 39 3.84 17.25 3.45
N ALA A 40 2.59 17.42 3.04
CA ALA A 40 2.26 17.95 1.71
C ALA A 40 2.79 19.39 1.51
N GLN A 41 2.80 20.21 2.55
CA GLN A 41 3.45 21.52 2.52
C GLN A 41 4.97 21.42 2.42
N THR A 42 5.59 20.51 3.18
CA THR A 42 7.05 20.29 3.16
C THR A 42 7.52 19.82 1.79
N TYR A 43 6.75 18.95 1.12
CA TYR A 43 7.07 18.39 -0.20
C TYR A 43 6.26 19.03 -1.34
N GLN A 44 5.87 20.30 -1.16
CA GLN A 44 5.14 21.06 -2.18
C GLN A 44 5.87 21.06 -3.53
N GLY A 45 5.15 20.81 -4.62
CA GLY A 45 5.75 20.67 -5.95
C GLY A 45 6.45 19.35 -6.25
N GLN A 46 6.52 18.43 -5.28
CA GLN A 46 7.10 17.09 -5.45
C GLN A 46 6.06 15.99 -5.22
N VAL A 47 5.14 16.18 -4.27
CA VAL A 47 4.07 15.23 -3.93
C VAL A 47 2.78 16.02 -3.71
N ALA A 48 1.69 15.56 -4.31
CA ALA A 48 0.37 16.16 -4.11
C ALA A 48 -0.44 15.36 -3.07
N LEU A 49 -1.21 16.06 -2.26
CA LEU A 49 -2.19 15.48 -1.34
C LEU A 49 -3.61 15.79 -1.83
N TRP A 50 -4.42 14.75 -2.03
CA TRP A 50 -5.84 14.88 -2.32
C TRP A 50 -6.65 14.29 -1.17
N GLU A 51 -7.48 15.10 -0.56
CA GLU A 51 -8.34 14.69 0.55
C GLU A 51 -9.75 14.42 0.03
N ILE A 52 -10.25 13.20 0.21
CA ILE A 52 -11.58 12.76 -0.23
C ILE A 52 -12.43 12.45 1.01
N ASN A 53 -13.51 13.21 1.18
CA ASN A 53 -14.51 12.90 2.20
C ASN A 53 -15.37 11.71 1.75
N ALA A 54 -15.34 10.63 2.53
CA ALA A 54 -16.06 9.41 2.28
C ALA A 54 -17.58 9.59 2.19
N GLU A 55 -18.13 10.50 3.01
CA GLU A 55 -19.58 10.79 3.03
C GLU A 55 -20.05 11.54 1.78
N ALA A 56 -19.17 12.39 1.23
CA ALA A 56 -19.50 13.18 0.04
C ALA A 56 -19.39 12.36 -1.27
N HIS A 57 -18.66 11.25 -1.25
CA HIS A 57 -18.34 10.47 -2.46
C HIS A 57 -18.49 8.95 -2.26
N PRO A 58 -19.63 8.43 -1.77
CA PRO A 58 -19.80 7.01 -1.46
C PRO A 58 -19.68 6.09 -2.69
N GLU A 59 -20.11 6.56 -3.85
CA GLU A 59 -19.98 5.80 -5.10
C GLU A 59 -18.53 5.66 -5.55
N LEU A 60 -17.77 6.75 -5.49
CA LEU A 60 -16.34 6.73 -5.80
C LEU A 60 -15.60 5.75 -4.88
N LEU A 61 -15.91 5.71 -3.58
CA LEU A 61 -15.29 4.78 -2.66
C LEU A 61 -15.59 3.33 -2.99
N ARG A 62 -16.83 3.04 -3.40
CA ARG A 62 -17.23 1.70 -3.86
C ARG A 62 -16.45 1.28 -5.09
N ASP A 63 -16.34 2.16 -6.07
CA ASP A 63 -15.60 1.92 -7.31
C ASP A 63 -14.11 1.74 -7.07
N LEU A 64 -13.54 2.53 -6.14
CA LEU A 64 -12.16 2.39 -5.67
C LEU A 64 -11.95 1.18 -4.75
N LYS A 65 -13.00 0.42 -4.39
CA LYS A 65 -12.96 -0.71 -3.46
C LYS A 65 -12.38 -0.34 -2.09
N VAL A 66 -12.79 0.81 -1.57
CA VAL A 66 -12.41 1.29 -0.24
C VAL A 66 -13.49 0.89 0.75
N TYR A 67 -13.14 -0.01 1.68
CA TYR A 67 -14.08 -0.59 2.65
C TYR A 67 -13.80 -0.15 4.09
N GLY A 68 -12.80 0.68 4.30
CA GLY A 68 -12.44 1.18 5.64
C GLY A 68 -11.76 2.54 5.59
N ILE A 69 -11.85 3.30 6.67
CA ILE A 69 -11.23 4.62 6.85
C ILE A 69 -10.46 4.67 8.17
N PRO A 70 -9.31 5.36 8.20
CA PRO A 70 -8.66 6.03 7.06
C PRO A 70 -8.10 5.04 6.03
N THR A 71 -8.06 5.44 4.76
CA THR A 71 -7.35 4.72 3.71
C THR A 71 -6.50 5.70 2.93
N LEU A 72 -5.21 5.39 2.80
CA LEU A 72 -4.26 6.12 1.97
C LEU A 72 -3.99 5.33 0.69
N ILE A 73 -4.18 5.98 -0.46
CA ILE A 73 -3.85 5.39 -1.76
C ILE A 73 -2.86 6.30 -2.45
N VAL A 74 -1.76 5.75 -2.92
CA VAL A 74 -0.75 6.51 -3.66
C VAL A 74 -0.83 6.15 -5.13
N TYR A 75 -0.93 7.18 -5.95
CA TYR A 75 -0.93 7.09 -7.41
C TYR A 75 0.33 7.72 -7.98
N ARG A 76 0.85 7.13 -9.06
CA ARG A 76 1.88 7.69 -9.91
C ARG A 76 1.56 7.32 -11.36
N ASP A 77 1.66 8.28 -12.27
CA ASP A 77 1.33 8.10 -13.69
C ASP A 77 -0.08 7.51 -13.91
N GLY A 78 -1.03 7.95 -13.10
CA GLY A 78 -2.42 7.45 -13.11
C GLY A 78 -2.61 6.03 -12.58
N GLN A 79 -1.56 5.37 -12.08
CA GLN A 79 -1.63 4.00 -11.55
C GLN A 79 -1.51 3.97 -10.04
N GLU A 80 -2.31 3.12 -9.40
CA GLU A 80 -2.18 2.85 -7.97
C GLU A 80 -0.90 2.05 -7.70
N ILE A 81 0.01 2.62 -6.90
CA ILE A 81 1.27 1.97 -6.51
C ILE A 81 1.24 1.43 -5.09
N ILE A 82 0.53 2.10 -4.18
CA ILE A 82 0.41 1.69 -2.77
C ILE A 82 -1.02 1.92 -2.30
N ARG A 83 -1.52 0.99 -1.49
CA ARG A 83 -2.75 1.14 -0.70
C ARG A 83 -2.47 0.74 0.73
N HIS A 84 -2.87 1.60 1.66
CA HIS A 84 -2.78 1.33 3.08
C HIS A 84 -4.12 1.62 3.76
N ILE A 85 -4.63 0.66 4.52
CA ILE A 85 -5.87 0.79 5.29
C ILE A 85 -5.49 0.94 6.77
N GLY A 86 -6.05 1.94 7.43
CA GLY A 86 -5.77 2.28 8.81
C GLY A 86 -4.79 3.45 8.96
N ALA A 87 -4.67 3.95 10.19
CA ALA A 87 -3.74 5.04 10.51
C ALA A 87 -2.28 4.56 10.47
N LYS A 88 -1.40 5.43 10.01
CA LYS A 88 0.05 5.25 10.04
C LYS A 88 0.71 6.19 11.03
N ALA A 89 1.85 5.76 11.59
CA ALA A 89 2.69 6.62 12.41
C ALA A 89 3.31 7.74 11.55
N GLU A 90 3.55 8.90 12.15
CA GLU A 90 4.13 10.07 11.47
C GLU A 90 5.46 9.74 10.78
N ALA A 91 6.33 8.93 11.43
CA ALA A 91 7.60 8.51 10.86
C ALA A 91 7.43 7.73 9.54
N GLU A 92 6.42 6.83 9.46
CA GLU A 92 6.14 6.06 8.26
C GLU A 92 5.57 6.94 7.13
N LEU A 93 4.74 7.93 7.49
CA LEU A 93 4.22 8.90 6.52
C LEU A 93 5.33 9.78 5.98
N SER A 94 6.24 10.25 6.84
CA SER A 94 7.39 11.06 6.45
C SER A 94 8.33 10.30 5.50
N GLU A 95 8.64 9.03 5.81
CA GLU A 95 9.44 8.15 4.95
C GLU A 95 8.74 7.93 3.60
N MET A 96 7.43 7.73 3.59
CA MET A 96 6.64 7.56 2.37
C MET A 96 6.73 8.82 1.48
N PHE A 97 6.53 10.02 2.04
CA PHE A 97 6.62 11.27 1.28
C PHE A 97 8.03 11.51 0.75
N HIS A 98 9.06 11.22 1.56
CA HIS A 98 10.45 11.35 1.14
C HIS A 98 10.77 10.45 -0.06
N HIS A 99 10.39 9.17 -0.02
CA HIS A 99 10.58 8.26 -1.15
C HIS A 99 9.81 8.69 -2.40
N LEU A 100 8.57 9.20 -2.22
CA LEU A 100 7.78 9.70 -3.35
C LEU A 100 8.44 10.90 -4.01
N ALA A 101 8.98 11.84 -3.22
CA ALA A 101 9.69 13.02 -3.70
C ALA A 101 10.98 12.66 -4.45
N GLU A 102 11.69 11.60 -4.02
CA GLU A 102 12.89 11.09 -4.72
C GLU A 102 12.56 10.25 -5.98
N GLY A 103 11.30 10.14 -6.36
CA GLY A 103 10.88 9.31 -7.49
C GLY A 103 10.91 7.80 -7.20
N LYS A 104 11.23 7.40 -5.96
CA LYS A 104 11.28 6.00 -5.54
C LYS A 104 9.89 5.49 -5.16
N THR A 105 9.66 4.19 -5.31
CA THR A 105 8.44 3.55 -4.79
C THR A 105 8.66 3.23 -3.32
N PRO A 106 7.83 3.75 -2.40
CA PRO A 106 7.95 3.44 -0.98
C PRO A 106 7.84 1.93 -0.75
N PRO A 107 8.58 1.37 0.22
CA PRO A 107 8.50 -0.04 0.54
C PRO A 107 7.10 -0.38 1.06
N ARG A 108 6.48 -1.46 0.54
CA ARG A 108 5.15 -1.92 0.98
C ARG A 108 5.13 -2.37 2.44
N ILE A 109 6.28 -2.81 2.95
CA ILE A 109 6.48 -3.30 4.32
C ILE A 109 7.54 -2.41 4.97
N SER A 110 7.24 -1.88 6.15
CA SER A 110 8.19 -1.07 6.92
C SER A 110 9.42 -1.90 7.31
N ALA A 111 10.57 -1.24 7.46
CA ALA A 111 11.81 -1.90 7.90
C ALA A 111 11.62 -2.60 9.26
N ARG A 112 10.78 -2.04 10.13
CA ARG A 112 10.42 -2.59 11.45
C ARG A 112 9.69 -3.94 11.31
N GLU A 113 8.75 -4.05 10.38
CA GLU A 113 8.01 -5.30 10.17
C GLU A 113 8.90 -6.40 9.60
N ARG A 114 9.88 -6.04 8.75
CA ARG A 114 10.92 -6.97 8.29
C ARG A 114 11.77 -7.48 9.44
N LEU A 115 12.18 -6.56 10.33
CA LEU A 115 12.97 -6.92 11.50
C LEU A 115 12.22 -7.89 12.41
N ILE A 116 10.94 -7.63 12.67
CA ILE A 116 10.07 -8.51 13.47
C ILE A 116 9.99 -9.91 12.84
N ARG A 117 9.77 -10.00 11.54
CA ARG A 117 9.70 -11.29 10.83
C ARG A 117 11.02 -12.05 10.89
N ILE A 118 12.17 -11.36 10.75
CA ILE A 118 13.49 -11.96 10.87
C ILE A 118 13.71 -12.48 12.30
N VAL A 119 13.39 -11.68 13.32
CA VAL A 119 13.51 -12.08 14.74
C VAL A 119 12.64 -13.29 15.04
N VAL A 120 11.38 -13.30 14.59
CA VAL A 120 10.47 -14.44 14.76
C VAL A 120 11.03 -15.69 14.08
N ALA A 121 11.56 -15.57 12.87
CA ALA A 121 12.17 -16.70 12.15
C ALA A 121 13.40 -17.26 12.89
N LEU A 122 14.25 -16.37 13.42
CA LEU A 122 15.42 -16.79 14.22
C LEU A 122 15.01 -17.48 15.51
N VAL A 123 14.00 -16.97 16.22
CA VAL A 123 13.47 -17.59 17.45
C VAL A 123 12.92 -18.98 17.14
N LEU A 124 12.13 -19.13 16.07
CA LEU A 124 11.62 -20.42 15.63
C LEU A 124 12.74 -21.40 15.26
N ALA A 125 13.79 -20.94 14.59
CA ALA A 125 14.96 -21.76 14.25
C ALA A 125 15.71 -22.24 15.50
N VAL A 126 15.89 -21.36 16.51
CA VAL A 126 16.53 -21.70 17.78
C VAL A 126 15.69 -22.73 18.56
N ILE A 127 14.37 -22.57 18.61
CA ILE A 127 13.45 -23.52 19.26
C ILE A 127 13.51 -24.87 18.55
N ALA A 128 13.52 -24.89 17.20
CA ALA A 128 13.63 -26.12 16.41
C ALA A 128 14.95 -26.86 16.69
N TRP A 129 16.04 -26.09 16.87
CA TRP A 129 17.36 -26.67 17.18
C TRP A 129 17.45 -27.23 18.59
N SER A 130 16.92 -26.52 19.61
CA SER A 130 17.01 -26.91 21.01
C SER A 130 15.97 -27.94 21.46
N GLY A 131 14.81 -28.01 20.78
CA GLY A 131 13.66 -28.78 21.23
C GLY A 131 13.53 -30.19 20.64
N GLY A 132 14.42 -30.64 19.75
CA GLY A 132 14.30 -31.96 19.10
C GLY A 132 13.02 -32.14 18.28
N VAL A 133 12.27 -31.05 18.07
CA VAL A 133 11.03 -31.04 17.30
C VAL A 133 11.40 -31.02 15.82
N GLY A 134 11.07 -32.10 15.14
CA GLY A 134 11.52 -32.48 13.81
C GLY A 134 11.36 -31.44 12.70
N TRP A 135 11.78 -31.79 11.51
CA TRP A 135 11.86 -31.03 10.26
C TRP A 135 10.70 -30.04 9.95
N PRO A 136 9.42 -30.22 10.43
CA PRO A 136 8.35 -29.27 10.07
C PRO A 136 8.59 -27.84 10.60
N LEU A 137 9.26 -27.67 11.74
CA LEU A 137 9.57 -26.34 12.30
C LEU A 137 10.63 -25.60 11.49
N PHE A 138 11.59 -26.32 10.90
CA PHE A 138 12.57 -25.73 9.99
C PHE A 138 11.90 -25.26 8.68
N VAL A 139 10.91 -26.00 8.18
CA VAL A 139 10.11 -25.60 7.00
C VAL A 139 9.31 -24.33 7.31
N LEU A 140 8.70 -24.26 8.50
CA LEU A 140 7.94 -23.09 8.93
C LEU A 140 8.85 -21.85 9.07
N ALA A 141 10.01 -21.99 9.70
CA ALA A 141 11.01 -20.92 9.82
C ALA A 141 11.51 -20.45 8.45
N GLY A 142 11.75 -21.38 7.54
CA GLY A 142 12.12 -21.10 6.14
C GLY A 142 11.03 -20.35 5.38
N LEU A 143 9.76 -20.71 5.54
CA LEU A 143 8.62 -20.03 4.94
C LEU A 143 8.47 -18.59 5.46
N VAL A 144 8.67 -18.37 6.77
CA VAL A 144 8.62 -17.03 7.38
C VAL A 144 9.78 -16.16 6.86
N LEU A 145 11.00 -16.71 6.78
CA LEU A 145 12.15 -16.03 6.18
C LEU A 145 11.95 -15.72 4.70
N PHE A 146 11.43 -16.68 3.95
CA PHE A 146 11.11 -16.52 2.54
C PHE A 146 10.08 -15.41 2.33
N SER A 147 9.05 -15.33 3.17
CA SER A 147 8.05 -14.27 3.13
C SER A 147 8.63 -12.86 3.41
N ALA A 148 9.69 -12.77 4.22
CA ALA A 148 10.37 -11.49 4.50
C ALA A 148 11.24 -10.99 3.31
N VAL A 149 11.74 -11.92 2.48
CA VAL A 149 12.61 -11.63 1.33
C VAL A 149 11.79 -11.47 0.04
N TYR A 150 10.68 -12.20 -0.08
CA TYR A 150 9.94 -12.39 -1.33
C TYR A 150 9.14 -11.18 -1.81
N ASP A 151 8.80 -10.22 -0.93
CA ASP A 151 8.13 -8.98 -1.30
C ASP A 151 8.96 -8.07 -2.25
N ARG A 152 10.21 -8.44 -2.51
CA ARG A 152 11.13 -7.70 -3.40
C ARG A 152 11.40 -8.40 -4.74
N CYS A 153 10.82 -9.57 -4.99
CA CYS A 153 11.11 -10.33 -6.19
C CYS A 153 10.28 -9.79 -7.38
N PRO A 154 10.93 -9.25 -8.45
CA PRO A 154 10.24 -8.76 -9.64
C PRO A 154 9.48 -9.87 -10.38
N VAL A 155 9.82 -11.14 -10.13
CA VAL A 155 9.18 -12.31 -10.74
C VAL A 155 7.70 -12.43 -10.33
N TRP A 156 7.34 -12.09 -9.07
CA TRP A 156 5.94 -12.14 -8.63
C TRP A 156 5.10 -11.03 -9.26
N GLN A 157 5.69 -9.87 -9.49
CA GLN A 157 5.00 -8.79 -10.20
C GLN A 157 4.71 -9.17 -11.66
N THR A 158 5.63 -9.89 -12.30
CA THR A 158 5.45 -10.39 -13.68
C THR A 158 4.39 -11.50 -13.73
N ILE A 159 4.35 -12.41 -12.77
CA ILE A 159 3.36 -13.50 -12.70
C ILE A 159 1.96 -12.93 -12.41
N THR A 160 1.82 -11.99 -11.47
CA THR A 160 0.52 -11.38 -11.15
C THR A 160 0.02 -10.42 -12.24
N SER A 161 0.91 -9.78 -12.98
CA SER A 161 0.53 -8.97 -14.15
C SER A 161 0.10 -9.85 -15.32
N TRP A 162 0.76 -10.99 -15.51
CA TRP A 162 0.40 -11.98 -16.52
C TRP A 162 -0.95 -12.64 -16.23
N MET A 163 -1.21 -13.04 -14.99
CA MET A 163 -2.52 -13.58 -14.57
C MET A 163 -3.64 -12.56 -14.72
N ARG A 164 -3.40 -11.27 -14.40
CA ARG A 164 -4.38 -10.19 -14.62
C ARG A 164 -4.63 -9.92 -16.11
N GLY A 165 -3.63 -10.13 -16.96
CA GLY A 165 -3.77 -10.03 -18.43
C GLY A 165 -4.66 -11.11 -19.02
N MET A 166 -4.62 -12.34 -18.46
CA MET A 166 -5.48 -13.44 -18.91
C MET A 166 -6.96 -13.26 -18.50
N SER A 167 -7.22 -12.70 -17.31
CA SER A 167 -8.59 -12.40 -16.86
C SER A 167 -9.27 -11.34 -17.74
N LYS A 168 -8.51 -10.34 -18.22
CA LYS A 168 -9.05 -9.31 -19.12
C LYS A 168 -9.42 -9.83 -20.52
N LYS A 169 -8.76 -10.90 -21.00
CA LYS A 169 -9.07 -11.49 -22.30
C LYS A 169 -10.38 -12.28 -22.32
N GLN A 170 -10.79 -12.86 -21.20
CA GLN A 170 -12.04 -13.60 -21.07
C GLN A 170 -13.28 -12.70 -21.04
N ASP A 171 -13.15 -11.46 -20.53
CA ASP A 171 -14.28 -10.52 -20.48
C ASP A 171 -14.56 -9.85 -21.85
N THR A 172 -13.58 -9.82 -22.75
CA THR A 172 -13.73 -9.22 -24.10
C THR A 172 -14.43 -10.18 -25.08
N GLU A 173 -14.41 -11.48 -24.81
CA GLU A 173 -15.08 -12.50 -25.67
C GLU A 173 -16.53 -12.82 -25.25
N ARG A 174 -17.06 -12.18 -24.21
CA ARG A 174 -18.42 -12.42 -23.69
C ARG A 174 -19.44 -11.33 -23.98
N VAL A 175 -19.16 -10.40 -24.88
CA VAL A 175 -20.16 -9.43 -25.33
C VAL A 175 -20.65 -9.85 -26.71
N PRO A 176 -21.92 -10.30 -26.83
CA PRO A 176 -22.56 -10.56 -28.12
C PRO A 176 -22.83 -9.27 -28.87
#